data_8a1914871fdda72a887336b9352e7c45
#
_entry.id   8a1914871fdda72a887336b9352e7c45
#
_cell.length_a   1.000
_cell.length_b   1.000
_cell.length_c   1.000
_cell.angle_alpha   90.00
_cell.angle_beta   90.00
_cell.angle_gamma   90.00
#
_symmetry.space_group_name_H-M   'P 1'
#
loop_
_entity.id
_entity.type
_entity.pdbx_description
1 polymer ?
#
loop_
_entity_poly.entity_id
_entity_poly.type
_entity_poly.pdbx_seq_one_letter_code
_entity_poly.pdbx_strand_id
1 'polypeptide(L)' 'MHVRQAIIELVAYLFLPEDQDRWMLTPHSALDGDWPSLAMQKGKEEAVYQLLLRLKQGN' A
#
# COMPACT_ATOMS: atom_id res chain seq x y z
N MET A 1 -0.59 -7.46 -15.68
CA MET A 1 -1.45 -7.02 -14.57
C MET A 1 -1.03 -5.63 -14.12
N HIS A 2 -2.00 -4.75 -13.94
CA HIS A 2 -1.73 -3.37 -13.54
C HIS A 2 -1.76 -3.24 -12.02
N VAL A 3 -0.71 -3.75 -11.35
CA VAL A 3 -0.67 -3.80 -9.90
C VAL A 3 -0.68 -2.40 -9.29
N ARG A 4 -0.05 -1.42 -9.92
CA ARG A 4 -0.08 -0.04 -9.44
C ARG A 4 -1.51 0.50 -9.40
N GLN A 5 -2.27 0.25 -10.45
CA GLN A 5 -3.65 0.69 -10.50
C GLN A 5 -4.48 0.01 -9.42
N ALA A 6 -4.24 -1.29 -9.19
CA ALA A 6 -4.93 -2.02 -8.13
C ALA A 6 -4.59 -1.44 -6.75
N ILE A 7 -3.33 -1.04 -6.54
CA ILE A 7 -2.91 -0.42 -5.29
C ILE A 7 -3.63 0.90 -5.07
N ILE A 8 -3.68 1.74 -6.10
CA ILE A 8 -4.37 3.04 -6.02
C ILE A 8 -5.84 2.84 -5.66
N GLU A 9 -6.49 1.87 -6.30
CA GLU A 9 -7.90 1.59 -6.04
C GLU A 9 -8.13 1.06 -4.63
N LEU A 10 -7.25 0.19 -4.14
CA LEU A 10 -7.35 -0.33 -2.77
C LEU A 10 -7.14 0.77 -1.74
N VAL A 11 -6.17 1.65 -1.96
CA VAL A 11 -5.92 2.77 -1.04
C VAL A 11 -7.15 3.68 -1.00
N ALA A 12 -7.74 3.97 -2.16
CA ALA A 12 -8.94 4.80 -2.23
C ALA A 12 -10.13 4.12 -1.55
N TYR A 13 -10.19 2.79 -1.60
CA TYR A 13 -11.27 2.04 -0.95
C TYR A 13 -11.11 1.98 0.57
N LEU A 14 -9.86 1.83 1.04
CA LEU A 14 -9.60 1.58 2.46
C LEU A 14 -9.44 2.85 3.29
N PHE A 15 -9.01 3.95 2.68
CA PHE A 15 -8.65 5.16 3.42
C PHE A 15 -9.37 6.39 2.89
N LEU A 16 -9.72 7.30 3.81
CA LEU A 16 -10.22 8.61 3.45
C LEU A 16 -9.12 9.40 2.73
N PRO A 17 -9.49 10.35 1.85
CA PRO A 17 -8.47 11.11 1.10
C PRO A 17 -7.37 11.70 1.97
N GLU A 18 -7.74 12.25 3.14
CA GLU A 18 -6.77 12.86 4.05
C GLU A 18 -5.81 11.84 4.68
N ASP A 19 -6.16 10.55 4.67
CA ASP A 19 -5.34 9.49 5.25
C ASP A 19 -4.50 8.74 4.23
N GLN A 20 -4.82 8.88 2.94
CA GLN A 20 -4.15 8.11 1.89
C GLN A 20 -2.66 8.43 1.82
N ASP A 21 -2.30 9.72 1.78
CA ASP A 21 -0.90 10.12 1.72
C ASP A 21 -0.15 9.72 2.97
N ARG A 22 -0.78 9.85 4.12
CA ARG A 22 -0.15 9.46 5.39
C ARG A 22 0.19 7.97 5.37
N TRP A 23 -0.74 7.13 4.93
CA TRP A 23 -0.48 5.70 4.87
C TRP A 23 0.67 5.37 3.91
N MET A 24 0.69 6.03 2.76
CA MET A 24 1.72 5.80 1.75
C MET A 24 3.12 6.19 2.22
N LEU A 25 3.20 7.04 3.24
CA LEU A 25 4.47 7.54 3.78
C LEU A 25 4.81 6.97 5.15
N THR A 26 4.01 6.04 5.66
CA THR A 26 4.25 5.43 6.97
C THR A 26 4.99 4.10 6.81
N PRO A 27 6.15 3.93 7.46
CA PRO A 27 6.89 2.67 7.39
C PRO A 27 6.09 1.49 7.93
N HIS A 28 6.26 0.33 7.32
CA HIS A 28 5.61 -0.91 7.74
C HIS A 28 6.61 -2.04 7.86
N SER A 29 6.50 -2.82 8.92
CA SER A 29 7.36 -3.99 9.09
C SER A 29 7.18 -5.02 7.97
N ALA A 30 5.97 -5.12 7.43
CA ALA A 30 5.67 -6.02 6.31
C ALA A 30 6.42 -5.63 5.04
N LEU A 31 6.96 -4.41 4.98
CA LEU A 31 7.73 -3.90 3.85
C LEU A 31 9.20 -3.67 4.26
N ASP A 32 9.68 -4.44 5.23
CA ASP A 32 11.06 -4.34 5.74
C ASP A 32 11.38 -2.94 6.26
N GLY A 33 10.38 -2.26 6.82
CA GLY A 33 10.56 -0.91 7.36
C GLY A 33 10.43 0.19 6.35
N ASP A 34 10.20 -0.14 5.08
CA ASP A 34 9.95 0.86 4.05
C ASP A 34 8.50 1.35 4.13
N TRP A 35 8.29 2.59 3.71
CA TRP A 35 6.92 3.07 3.53
C TRP A 35 6.43 2.65 2.14
N PRO A 36 5.11 2.53 1.95
CA PRO A 36 4.57 1.98 0.70
C PRO A 36 5.05 2.66 -0.58
N SER A 37 5.11 4.00 -0.61
CA SER A 37 5.55 4.68 -1.83
C SER A 37 7.02 4.39 -2.13
N LEU A 38 7.86 4.26 -1.12
CA LEU A 38 9.26 3.88 -1.32
C LEU A 38 9.36 2.44 -1.82
N ALA A 39 8.59 1.54 -1.23
CA ALA A 39 8.58 0.14 -1.66
C ALA A 39 8.20 0.03 -3.14
N MET A 40 7.22 0.83 -3.57
CA MET A 40 6.82 0.86 -4.98
C MET A 40 7.94 1.38 -5.87
N GLN A 41 8.69 2.41 -5.44
CA GLN A 41 9.83 2.91 -6.19
C GLN A 41 10.92 1.87 -6.33
N LYS A 42 11.05 0.98 -5.35
CA LYS A 42 12.04 -0.09 -5.38
C LYS A 42 11.59 -1.31 -6.18
N GLY A 43 10.42 -1.25 -6.81
CA GLY A 43 9.89 -2.37 -7.57
C GLY A 43 9.18 -3.41 -6.73
N LYS A 44 8.81 -3.08 -5.49
CA LYS A 44 8.15 -4.01 -4.56
C LYS A 44 6.65 -3.79 -4.52
N GLU A 45 6.04 -3.46 -5.65
CA GLU A 45 4.60 -3.20 -5.74
C GLU A 45 3.78 -4.40 -5.26
N GLU A 46 4.24 -5.61 -5.57
CA GLU A 46 3.49 -6.80 -5.17
C GLU A 46 3.37 -6.90 -3.64
N ALA A 47 4.45 -6.56 -2.92
CA ALA A 47 4.42 -6.58 -1.46
C ALA A 47 3.41 -5.57 -0.90
N VAL A 48 3.35 -4.38 -1.51
CA VAL A 48 2.38 -3.35 -1.11
C VAL A 48 0.96 -3.84 -1.39
N TYR A 49 0.75 -4.45 -2.55
CA TYR A 49 -0.55 -4.99 -2.93
C TYR A 49 -1.02 -6.06 -1.93
N GLN A 50 -0.14 -7.00 -1.57
CA GLN A 50 -0.47 -8.04 -0.61
C GLN A 50 -0.79 -7.47 0.76
N LEU A 51 -0.06 -6.44 1.20
CA LEU A 51 -0.34 -5.78 2.46
C LEU A 51 -1.75 -5.16 2.44
N LEU A 52 -2.09 -4.47 1.37
CA LEU A 52 -3.42 -3.85 1.23
C LEU A 52 -4.53 -4.90 1.20
N LEU A 53 -4.30 -6.03 0.55
CA LEU A 53 -5.30 -7.11 0.55
C LEU A 53 -5.56 -7.63 1.95
N ARG A 54 -4.51 -7.76 2.76
CA ARG A 54 -4.69 -8.18 4.16
C ARG A 54 -5.51 -7.18 4.95
N LEU A 55 -5.24 -5.89 4.75
CA LEU A 55 -6.03 -4.85 5.42
C LEU A 55 -7.49 -4.89 4.99
N LYS A 56 -7.72 -5.13 3.70
CA LYS A 56 -9.08 -5.23 3.18
C LYS A 56 -9.83 -6.41 3.77
N GLN A 57 -9.12 -7.51 4.02
CA GLN A 57 -9.73 -8.71 4.60
C GLN A 57 -9.94 -8.62 6.10
N GLY A 58 -9.45 -7.56 6.74
CA GLY A 58 -9.65 -7.37 8.17
C GLY A 58 -8.72 -8.18 9.06
N ASN A 59 -7.60 -8.59 8.53
CA ASN A 59 -6.61 -9.35 9.29
C ASN A 59 -5.39 -8.51 9.61
#